data_39f2f8dca4cc5eecd8fa74c9c7deb251
#
_entry.id   39f2f8dca4cc5eecd8fa74c9c7deb251
#
_cell.length_a   1.000
_cell.length_b   1.000
_cell.length_c   1.000
_cell.angle_alpha   90.00
_cell.angle_beta   90.00
_cell.angle_gamma   90.00
#
_symmetry.space_group_name_H-M   'P 1'
#
loop_
_entity.id
_entity.type
_entity.pdbx_description
1 polymer ?
#
loop_
_entity_poly.entity_id
_entity_poly.type
_entity_poly.pdbx_seq_one_letter_code
_entity_poly.pdbx_strand_id
1 'polypeptide(L)'
;MNEFKPKLFSVMKNYSGSQLVKDIVAGIIVAIIALPLSIALAIASGVGPEAGIYTAIVAGFIVSFLGGSRVQIAGPTAAFATIVAGIVLKDGREGLMIATIMAGILLIIMGLCRFGSLLKYIPDPITTGFTAGIAVTLFIGQIKDFTGISYQNGEKPIETGEKVMALINNAVTLNWQAVMVGAIALVILIVWPIFFKKIPGSFIAVIVTAVIVEVFHLDVNTIGKQFADIPAGLPPFSVNFSMFTFENIKGQLSNAVTIAFLAGVESLLSAVVADSMIGSKHRPNAELVAQGLGNMASACFGGIPATGAIARTAANIKNGGKTPVAGMVHSVTLLIVVVFLMPYAKLIPMPCIAAILFQVAYNMSGWRRFVKLVKSSPKSDIVVLLITFALTVIFDLVVAIEVGVLLAAVLFMKRMSEVTQVAGWKDVDPENDPDSIDLRVLPENTLVYEINGPMFFATAGKILQISPKEGTKALVLRMRSVSTIDATAMKNLEILEDDCKARGVQLIMSHVNEQPMKVIRKAGFYKKLGEENFCAHIDDALARAQEIVKA
;
A
#
# COMPACT_ATOMS: atom_id res chain seq x y z
N MET A 1 20.03 2.25 -16.53
CA MET A 1 19.44 3.45 -17.19
C MET A 1 17.97 3.31 -17.64
N ASN A 2 17.42 2.10 -17.85
CA ASN A 2 16.02 1.95 -18.30
C ASN A 2 14.95 2.10 -17.20
N GLU A 3 15.30 2.06 -15.93
CA GLU A 3 14.35 2.05 -14.81
C GLU A 3 13.66 3.41 -14.55
N PHE A 4 14.34 4.51 -14.89
CA PHE A 4 13.83 5.88 -14.71
C PHE A 4 13.25 6.50 -15.96
N LYS A 5 13.33 5.81 -17.11
CA LYS A 5 12.79 6.33 -18.36
C LYS A 5 11.27 6.28 -18.34
N PRO A 6 10.54 7.39 -18.60
CA PRO A 6 9.09 7.38 -18.71
C PRO A 6 8.60 6.34 -19.72
N LYS A 7 7.48 5.68 -19.40
CA LYS A 7 6.95 4.61 -20.26
C LYS A 7 6.44 5.15 -21.60
N LEU A 8 5.98 6.40 -21.63
CA LEU A 8 5.56 7.11 -22.82
C LEU A 8 6.57 6.98 -23.97
N PHE A 9 7.84 7.34 -23.73
CA PHE A 9 8.89 7.30 -24.76
C PHE A 9 9.20 5.90 -25.27
N SER A 10 8.88 4.87 -24.50
CA SER A 10 9.07 3.48 -24.93
C SER A 10 7.92 2.98 -25.81
N VAL A 11 6.69 3.46 -25.53
CA VAL A 11 5.49 3.03 -26.24
C VAL A 11 5.31 3.80 -27.55
N MET A 12 5.71 5.08 -27.60
CA MET A 12 5.58 5.91 -28.81
C MET A 12 6.37 5.40 -30.01
N LYS A 13 7.37 4.53 -29.81
CA LYS A 13 8.16 3.95 -30.94
C LYS A 13 7.31 3.15 -31.93
N ASN A 14 6.23 2.49 -31.44
CA ASN A 14 5.35 1.64 -32.25
C ASN A 14 3.89 2.10 -32.14
N TYR A 15 3.67 3.41 -32.06
CA TYR A 15 2.33 3.98 -31.84
C TYR A 15 1.58 4.12 -33.17
N SER A 16 0.39 3.57 -33.25
CA SER A 16 -0.45 3.60 -34.45
C SER A 16 -1.58 4.63 -34.34
N GLY A 17 -2.03 5.18 -35.49
CA GLY A 17 -3.17 6.10 -35.54
C GLY A 17 -4.47 5.46 -35.00
N SER A 18 -4.68 4.16 -35.22
CA SER A 18 -5.81 3.42 -34.65
C SER A 18 -5.77 3.39 -33.12
N GLN A 19 -4.57 3.26 -32.52
CA GLN A 19 -4.42 3.30 -31.06
C GLN A 19 -4.62 4.72 -30.51
N LEU A 20 -4.21 5.76 -31.24
CA LEU A 20 -4.46 7.15 -30.88
C LEU A 20 -5.97 7.42 -30.70
N VAL A 21 -6.79 6.99 -31.65
CA VAL A 21 -8.26 7.15 -31.54
C VAL A 21 -8.81 6.44 -30.32
N LYS A 22 -8.35 5.21 -30.03
CA LYS A 22 -8.79 4.45 -28.84
C LYS A 22 -8.36 5.15 -27.55
N ASP A 23 -7.14 5.66 -27.48
CA ASP A 23 -6.63 6.37 -26.30
C ASP A 23 -7.38 7.71 -26.08
N ILE A 24 -7.75 8.42 -27.16
CA ILE A 24 -8.58 9.65 -27.08
C ILE A 24 -9.97 9.30 -26.52
N VAL A 25 -10.64 8.31 -27.09
CA VAL A 25 -11.98 7.90 -26.63
C VAL A 25 -11.93 7.42 -25.17
N ALA A 26 -10.96 6.59 -24.81
CA ALA A 26 -10.78 6.12 -23.45
C ALA A 26 -10.52 7.27 -22.47
N GLY A 27 -9.64 8.22 -22.83
CA GLY A 27 -9.34 9.39 -22.02
C GLY A 27 -10.56 10.27 -21.75
N ILE A 28 -11.39 10.53 -22.78
CA ILE A 28 -12.64 11.28 -22.64
C ILE A 28 -13.62 10.55 -21.71
N ILE A 29 -13.84 9.24 -21.92
CA ILE A 29 -14.75 8.46 -21.09
C ILE A 29 -14.29 8.47 -19.63
N VAL A 30 -12.99 8.29 -19.38
CA VAL A 30 -12.44 8.31 -18.02
C VAL A 30 -12.55 9.71 -17.40
N ALA A 31 -12.43 10.78 -18.17
CA ALA A 31 -12.64 12.15 -17.66
C ALA A 31 -14.10 12.34 -17.17
N ILE A 32 -15.08 11.85 -17.93
CA ILE A 32 -16.49 11.92 -17.55
C ILE A 32 -16.75 11.12 -16.24
N ILE A 33 -16.12 9.95 -16.09
CA ILE A 33 -16.19 9.15 -14.85
C ILE A 33 -15.53 9.87 -13.68
N ALA A 34 -14.38 10.49 -13.93
CA ALA A 34 -13.55 11.10 -12.90
C ALA A 34 -14.11 12.42 -12.37
N LEU A 35 -14.88 13.15 -13.16
CA LEU A 35 -15.36 14.49 -12.81
C LEU A 35 -16.19 14.50 -11.52
N PRO A 36 -17.34 13.80 -11.42
CA PRO A 36 -18.12 13.77 -10.18
C PRO A 36 -17.34 13.23 -8.99
N LEU A 37 -16.49 12.23 -9.24
CA LEU A 37 -15.69 11.59 -8.20
C LEU A 37 -14.60 12.55 -7.66
N SER A 38 -13.95 13.33 -8.52
CA SER A 38 -12.93 14.29 -8.09
C SER A 38 -13.54 15.43 -7.27
N ILE A 39 -14.71 15.91 -7.65
CA ILE A 39 -15.51 16.86 -6.89
C ILE A 39 -15.86 16.28 -5.51
N ALA A 40 -16.44 15.08 -5.49
CA ALA A 40 -16.85 14.41 -4.27
C ALA A 40 -15.70 14.22 -3.27
N LEU A 41 -14.53 13.79 -3.77
CA LEU A 41 -13.35 13.57 -2.94
C LEU A 41 -12.74 14.85 -2.39
N ALA A 42 -12.76 15.94 -3.15
CA ALA A 42 -12.34 17.26 -2.65
C ALA A 42 -13.23 17.74 -1.51
N ILE A 43 -14.55 17.63 -1.68
CA ILE A 43 -15.53 18.00 -0.65
C ILE A 43 -15.35 17.13 0.60
N ALA A 44 -15.19 15.80 0.44
CA ALA A 44 -14.93 14.88 1.55
C ALA A 44 -13.60 15.18 2.27
N SER A 45 -12.65 15.80 1.56
CA SER A 45 -11.37 16.27 2.08
C SER A 45 -11.45 17.64 2.76
N GLY A 46 -12.63 18.24 2.86
CA GLY A 46 -12.84 19.56 3.48
C GLY A 46 -12.34 20.76 2.66
N VAL A 47 -12.11 20.57 1.35
CA VAL A 47 -11.67 21.64 0.43
C VAL A 47 -12.72 21.88 -0.65
N GLY A 48 -12.56 22.97 -1.40
CA GLY A 48 -13.46 23.30 -2.50
C GLY A 48 -13.46 22.24 -3.61
N PRO A 49 -14.56 22.09 -4.35
CA PRO A 49 -14.74 21.08 -5.39
C PRO A 49 -13.69 21.19 -6.50
N GLU A 50 -13.18 22.39 -6.76
CA GLU A 50 -12.15 22.70 -7.76
C GLU A 50 -10.84 21.98 -7.47
N ALA A 51 -10.45 21.88 -6.19
CA ALA A 51 -9.17 21.30 -5.80
C ALA A 51 -9.00 19.84 -6.27
N GLY A 52 -10.08 19.04 -6.23
CA GLY A 52 -10.04 17.66 -6.72
C GLY A 52 -9.88 17.56 -8.22
N ILE A 53 -10.50 18.49 -8.96
CA ILE A 53 -10.38 18.52 -10.42
C ILE A 53 -8.98 19.02 -10.83
N TYR A 54 -8.46 20.07 -10.16
CA TYR A 54 -7.09 20.55 -10.36
C TYR A 54 -6.06 19.46 -10.14
N THR A 55 -6.26 18.65 -9.10
CA THR A 55 -5.43 17.46 -8.86
C THR A 55 -5.48 16.47 -10.03
N ALA A 56 -6.67 16.13 -10.52
CA ALA A 56 -6.83 15.20 -11.64
C ALA A 56 -6.24 15.74 -12.96
N ILE A 57 -6.28 17.07 -13.15
CA ILE A 57 -5.65 17.73 -14.30
C ILE A 57 -4.13 17.70 -14.17
N VAL A 58 -3.60 18.30 -13.12
CA VAL A 58 -2.16 18.58 -12.99
C VAL A 58 -1.39 17.30 -12.69
N ALA A 59 -1.72 16.59 -11.60
CA ALA A 59 -1.04 15.36 -11.26
C ALA A 59 -1.34 14.25 -12.29
N GLY A 60 -2.57 14.16 -12.78
CA GLY A 60 -2.95 13.20 -13.81
C GLY A 60 -2.13 13.35 -15.09
N PHE A 61 -1.90 14.57 -15.55
CA PHE A 61 -1.06 14.84 -16.72
C PHE A 61 0.40 14.47 -16.47
N ILE A 62 0.99 14.95 -15.37
CA ILE A 62 2.40 14.72 -15.05
C ILE A 62 2.70 13.23 -14.88
N VAL A 63 1.85 12.52 -14.13
CA VAL A 63 2.03 11.08 -13.92
C VAL A 63 1.86 10.30 -15.23
N SER A 64 0.91 10.68 -16.08
CA SER A 64 0.77 10.05 -17.40
C SER A 64 1.97 10.32 -18.30
N PHE A 65 2.54 11.53 -18.26
CA PHE A 65 3.67 11.92 -19.10
C PHE A 65 5.00 11.31 -18.63
N LEU A 66 5.29 11.34 -17.32
CA LEU A 66 6.56 10.93 -16.73
C LEU A 66 6.52 9.52 -16.10
N GLY A 67 5.35 8.93 -15.92
CA GLY A 67 5.15 7.70 -15.17
C GLY A 67 5.77 6.45 -15.78
N GLY A 68 5.90 5.46 -14.92
CA GLY A 68 6.42 4.13 -15.26
C GLY A 68 5.35 3.17 -15.78
N SER A 69 4.07 3.47 -15.64
CA SER A 69 2.96 2.66 -16.14
C SER A 69 2.53 3.08 -17.55
N ARG A 70 1.93 2.13 -18.30
CA ARG A 70 1.41 2.42 -19.64
C ARG A 70 0.03 3.06 -19.65
N VAL A 71 -0.78 2.79 -18.63
CA VAL A 71 -2.23 3.03 -18.67
C VAL A 71 -2.77 3.64 -17.38
N GLN A 72 -1.91 3.92 -16.41
CA GLN A 72 -2.31 4.45 -15.12
C GLN A 72 -2.95 5.83 -15.27
N ILE A 73 -4.05 6.01 -14.56
CA ILE A 73 -4.73 7.29 -14.39
C ILE A 73 -4.52 7.72 -12.94
N ALA A 74 -3.84 8.83 -12.74
CA ALA A 74 -3.64 9.41 -11.41
C ALA A 74 -4.65 10.54 -11.14
N GLY A 75 -4.84 10.84 -9.86
CA GLY A 75 -5.71 11.90 -9.39
C GLY A 75 -6.08 11.72 -7.91
N PRO A 76 -7.05 12.48 -7.38
CA PRO A 76 -7.48 12.35 -6.00
C PRO A 76 -8.13 10.98 -5.78
N THR A 77 -7.86 10.35 -4.62
CA THR A 77 -8.46 9.07 -4.22
C THR A 77 -9.12 9.16 -2.85
N ALA A 78 -10.04 8.26 -2.57
CA ALA A 78 -10.77 8.21 -1.31
C ALA A 78 -9.84 7.95 -0.10
N ALA A 79 -8.70 7.31 -0.33
CA ALA A 79 -7.74 7.03 0.72
C ALA A 79 -7.16 8.29 1.36
N PHE A 80 -7.09 9.38 0.63
CA PHE A 80 -6.62 10.66 1.17
C PHE A 80 -7.71 11.48 1.85
N ALA A 81 -8.99 11.21 1.62
CA ALA A 81 -10.06 12.09 2.05
C ALA A 81 -10.04 12.40 3.56
N THR A 82 -9.87 11.39 4.39
CA THR A 82 -9.83 11.54 5.86
C THR A 82 -8.57 12.23 6.34
N ILE A 83 -7.41 11.89 5.77
CA ILE A 83 -6.10 12.49 6.12
C ILE A 83 -6.10 13.96 5.75
N VAL A 84 -6.50 14.27 4.52
CA VAL A 84 -6.55 15.65 4.02
C VAL A 84 -7.53 16.48 4.84
N ALA A 85 -8.72 15.94 5.16
CA ALA A 85 -9.69 16.62 6.02
C ALA A 85 -9.10 16.93 7.41
N GLY A 86 -8.37 16.00 8.01
CA GLY A 86 -7.70 16.22 9.30
C GLY A 86 -6.65 17.33 9.22
N ILE A 87 -5.80 17.33 8.19
CA ILE A 87 -4.80 18.38 7.98
C ILE A 87 -5.45 19.74 7.76
N VAL A 88 -6.47 19.80 6.89
CA VAL A 88 -7.16 21.05 6.56
C VAL A 88 -7.87 21.65 7.78
N LEU A 89 -8.49 20.82 8.62
CA LEU A 89 -9.16 21.28 9.84
C LEU A 89 -8.18 21.82 10.88
N LYS A 90 -6.99 21.20 11.00
CA LYS A 90 -5.98 21.56 12.00
C LYS A 90 -5.07 22.70 11.52
N ASP A 91 -4.55 22.58 10.32
CA ASP A 91 -3.44 23.39 9.81
C ASP A 91 -3.82 24.20 8.54
N GLY A 92 -5.07 24.12 8.11
CA GLY A 92 -5.58 24.84 6.95
C GLY A 92 -5.05 24.33 5.60
N ARG A 93 -5.34 25.09 4.53
CA ARG A 93 -4.85 24.77 3.17
C ARG A 93 -3.33 24.93 3.03
N GLU A 94 -2.72 25.81 3.81
CA GLU A 94 -1.26 26.01 3.80
C GLU A 94 -0.53 24.80 4.36
N GLY A 95 -1.01 24.25 5.48
CA GLY A 95 -0.48 23.00 6.05
C GLY A 95 -0.59 21.84 5.08
N LEU A 96 -1.72 21.71 4.38
CA LEU A 96 -1.90 20.69 3.35
C LEU A 96 -0.92 20.86 2.18
N MET A 97 -0.70 22.08 1.71
CA MET A 97 0.24 22.36 0.64
C MET A 97 1.67 21.95 1.03
N ILE A 98 2.12 22.35 2.21
CA ILE A 98 3.44 21.98 2.74
C ILE A 98 3.57 20.46 2.84
N ALA A 99 2.60 19.78 3.47
CA ALA A 99 2.61 18.33 3.60
C ALA A 99 2.67 17.61 2.26
N THR A 100 1.91 18.09 1.26
CA THR A 100 1.84 17.48 -0.07
C THR A 100 3.13 17.71 -0.88
N ILE A 101 3.74 18.89 -0.79
CA ILE A 101 5.03 19.18 -1.43
C ILE A 101 6.13 18.30 -0.80
N MET A 102 6.18 18.24 0.54
CA MET A 102 7.13 17.38 1.24
C MET A 102 6.92 15.89 0.89
N ALA A 103 5.69 15.43 0.82
CA ALA A 103 5.37 14.07 0.38
C ALA A 103 5.85 13.81 -1.05
N GLY A 104 5.70 14.79 -1.95
CA GLY A 104 6.22 14.71 -3.31
C GLY A 104 7.74 14.57 -3.35
N ILE A 105 8.47 15.33 -2.51
CA ILE A 105 9.92 15.22 -2.38
C ILE A 105 10.31 13.84 -1.86
N LEU A 106 9.62 13.34 -0.83
CA LEU A 106 9.87 11.99 -0.28
C LEU A 106 9.65 10.89 -1.33
N LEU A 107 8.58 10.98 -2.13
CA LEU A 107 8.32 10.04 -3.23
C LEU A 107 9.44 10.06 -4.29
N ILE A 108 9.96 11.25 -4.63
CA ILE A 108 11.10 11.37 -5.55
C ILE A 108 12.33 10.69 -4.94
N ILE A 109 12.64 10.96 -3.68
CA ILE A 109 13.77 10.33 -2.97
C ILE A 109 13.57 8.79 -2.95
N MET A 110 12.39 8.31 -2.59
CA MET A 110 12.08 6.87 -2.60
C MET A 110 12.28 6.26 -4.00
N GLY A 111 11.84 6.94 -5.05
CA GLY A 111 12.05 6.50 -6.42
C GLY A 111 13.53 6.44 -6.79
N LEU A 112 14.31 7.49 -6.50
CA LEU A 112 15.75 7.56 -6.77
C LEU A 112 16.55 6.53 -5.97
N CYS A 113 16.17 6.27 -4.72
CA CYS A 113 16.73 5.23 -3.86
C CYS A 113 16.25 3.81 -4.24
N ARG A 114 15.45 3.66 -5.32
CA ARG A 114 14.92 2.37 -5.82
C ARG A 114 14.00 1.64 -4.85
N PHE A 115 13.28 2.37 -4.01
CA PHE A 115 12.33 1.80 -3.06
C PHE A 115 11.04 1.27 -3.71
N GLY A 116 10.83 1.50 -5.01
CA GLY A 116 9.70 0.93 -5.73
C GLY A 116 9.61 -0.60 -5.66
N SER A 117 10.73 -1.29 -5.47
CA SER A 117 10.74 -2.73 -5.25
C SER A 117 10.44 -3.14 -3.81
N LEU A 118 10.54 -2.25 -2.82
CA LEU A 118 10.31 -2.56 -1.41
C LEU A 118 8.83 -2.64 -1.07
N LEU A 119 7.97 -1.93 -1.81
CA LEU A 119 6.53 -1.95 -1.57
C LEU A 119 5.89 -3.32 -1.77
N LYS A 120 6.54 -4.21 -2.54
CA LYS A 120 6.13 -5.63 -2.64
C LYS A 120 6.22 -6.41 -1.32
N TYR A 121 6.93 -5.87 -0.33
CA TYR A 121 7.08 -6.51 0.99
C TYR A 121 6.00 -6.09 1.98
N ILE A 122 5.06 -5.21 1.60
CA ILE A 122 3.91 -4.88 2.44
C ILE A 122 2.92 -6.04 2.36
N PRO A 123 2.63 -6.71 3.49
CA PRO A 123 1.70 -7.84 3.51
C PRO A 123 0.28 -7.44 3.12
N ASP A 124 -0.41 -8.32 2.39
CA ASP A 124 -1.79 -8.14 1.95
C ASP A 124 -2.81 -7.88 3.08
N PRO A 125 -2.70 -8.50 4.27
CA PRO A 125 -3.55 -8.17 5.41
C PRO A 125 -3.53 -6.70 5.82
N ILE A 126 -2.37 -6.03 5.73
CA ILE A 126 -2.26 -4.60 6.07
C ILE A 126 -3.02 -3.77 5.06
N THR A 127 -2.76 -3.97 3.76
CA THR A 127 -3.41 -3.19 2.69
C THR A 127 -4.92 -3.41 2.68
N THR A 128 -5.38 -4.63 2.91
CA THR A 128 -6.81 -4.95 2.99
C THR A 128 -7.45 -4.38 4.26
N GLY A 129 -6.76 -4.45 5.40
CA GLY A 129 -7.25 -3.92 6.67
C GLY A 129 -7.44 -2.40 6.63
N PHE A 130 -6.41 -1.66 6.19
CA PHE A 130 -6.52 -0.20 6.14
C PHE A 130 -7.51 0.28 5.06
N THR A 131 -7.56 -0.34 3.87
CA THR A 131 -8.55 0.07 2.85
C THR A 131 -9.98 -0.16 3.30
N ALA A 132 -10.25 -1.26 4.00
CA ALA A 132 -11.56 -1.51 4.61
C ALA A 132 -11.86 -0.50 5.73
N GLY A 133 -10.88 -0.16 6.56
CA GLY A 133 -11.02 0.87 7.60
C GLY A 133 -11.34 2.25 7.02
N ILE A 134 -10.58 2.69 6.00
CA ILE A 134 -10.86 3.95 5.29
C ILE A 134 -12.27 3.94 4.69
N ALA A 135 -12.72 2.83 4.12
CA ALA A 135 -14.06 2.72 3.57
C ALA A 135 -15.14 2.97 4.64
N VAL A 136 -14.97 2.43 5.84
CA VAL A 136 -15.89 2.67 6.97
C VAL A 136 -15.85 4.13 7.42
N THR A 137 -14.68 4.72 7.59
CA THR A 137 -14.54 6.13 8.01
C THR A 137 -15.12 7.09 6.96
N LEU A 138 -14.89 6.80 5.68
CA LEU A 138 -15.48 7.56 4.56
C LEU A 138 -17.01 7.45 4.57
N PHE A 139 -17.54 6.24 4.72
CA PHE A 139 -18.99 6.01 4.78
C PHE A 139 -19.63 6.81 5.93
N ILE A 140 -19.10 6.69 7.14
CA ILE A 140 -19.58 7.42 8.32
C ILE A 140 -19.53 8.95 8.09
N GLY A 141 -18.45 9.43 7.49
CA GLY A 141 -18.29 10.85 7.18
C GLY A 141 -19.33 11.41 6.22
N GLN A 142 -19.93 10.58 5.36
CA GLN A 142 -20.92 11.01 4.38
C GLN A 142 -22.37 10.94 4.87
N ILE A 143 -22.63 10.33 6.03
CA ILE A 143 -24.01 10.20 6.56
C ILE A 143 -24.63 11.59 6.77
N LYS A 144 -23.88 12.56 7.27
CA LYS A 144 -24.32 13.95 7.47
C LYS A 144 -24.91 14.55 6.18
N ASP A 145 -24.14 14.53 5.10
CA ASP A 145 -24.52 15.14 3.82
C ASP A 145 -25.62 14.35 3.12
N PHE A 146 -25.66 13.03 3.29
CA PHE A 146 -26.72 12.18 2.76
C PHE A 146 -28.06 12.43 3.43
N THR A 147 -28.03 12.61 4.75
CA THR A 147 -29.24 12.81 5.57
C THR A 147 -29.64 14.27 5.74
N GLY A 148 -28.78 15.21 5.32
CA GLY A 148 -28.99 16.65 5.49
C GLY A 148 -28.93 17.12 6.95
N ILE A 149 -28.37 16.29 7.86
CA ILE A 149 -28.20 16.65 9.28
C ILE A 149 -27.31 17.89 9.40
N SER A 150 -27.73 18.85 10.21
CA SER A 150 -26.96 20.05 10.52
C SER A 150 -26.42 19.96 11.94
N TYR A 151 -25.09 20.06 12.09
CA TYR A 151 -24.48 20.09 13.42
C TYR A 151 -24.75 21.45 14.08
N GLN A 152 -25.29 21.41 15.30
CA GLN A 152 -25.54 22.60 16.11
C GLN A 152 -24.25 23.04 16.79
N ASN A 153 -24.20 24.31 17.27
CA ASN A 153 -23.10 24.88 18.04
C ASN A 153 -21.71 24.91 17.31
N GLY A 154 -21.66 24.78 15.98
CA GLY A 154 -20.41 24.86 15.23
C GLY A 154 -19.47 23.65 15.44
N GLU A 155 -20.01 22.51 15.88
CA GLU A 155 -19.25 21.27 16.02
C GLU A 155 -18.55 20.86 14.71
N LYS A 156 -17.27 20.55 14.80
CA LYS A 156 -16.45 20.07 13.67
C LYS A 156 -15.76 18.76 14.04
N PRO A 157 -16.50 17.63 14.12
CA PRO A 157 -15.94 16.36 14.52
C PRO A 157 -14.91 15.89 13.51
N ILE A 158 -13.74 15.48 13.99
CA ILE A 158 -12.62 14.97 13.17
C ILE A 158 -12.59 13.46 13.20
N GLU A 159 -12.58 12.89 14.41
CA GLU A 159 -12.49 11.45 14.61
C GLU A 159 -13.79 10.72 14.26
N THR A 160 -13.69 9.45 13.92
CA THR A 160 -14.86 8.64 13.53
C THR A 160 -15.87 8.53 14.69
N GLY A 161 -15.39 8.36 15.91
CA GLY A 161 -16.22 8.31 17.12
C GLY A 161 -16.98 9.62 17.37
N GLU A 162 -16.30 10.76 17.22
CA GLU A 162 -16.90 12.10 17.33
C GLU A 162 -17.98 12.32 16.27
N LYS A 163 -17.72 11.90 15.01
CA LYS A 163 -18.70 11.99 13.91
C LYS A 163 -19.97 11.18 14.21
N VAL A 164 -19.82 9.96 14.73
CA VAL A 164 -20.97 9.13 15.11
C VAL A 164 -21.76 9.78 16.25
N MET A 165 -21.08 10.31 17.27
CA MET A 165 -21.74 10.98 18.37
C MET A 165 -22.47 12.26 17.93
N ALA A 166 -21.82 13.07 17.09
CA ALA A 166 -22.43 14.27 16.51
C ALA A 166 -23.67 13.95 15.66
N LEU A 167 -23.63 12.87 14.87
CA LEU A 167 -24.79 12.39 14.11
C LEU A 167 -25.95 12.00 15.03
N ILE A 168 -25.69 11.27 16.10
CA ILE A 168 -26.72 10.85 17.07
C ILE A 168 -27.32 12.06 17.78
N ASN A 169 -26.50 12.97 18.28
CA ASN A 169 -26.94 14.16 19.02
C ASN A 169 -27.76 15.11 18.14
N ASN A 170 -27.48 15.18 16.85
CA ASN A 170 -28.16 16.08 15.91
C ASN A 170 -29.17 15.34 14.99
N ALA A 171 -29.54 14.10 15.30
CA ALA A 171 -30.46 13.30 14.47
C ALA A 171 -31.83 13.96 14.24
N VAL A 172 -32.29 14.80 15.18
CA VAL A 172 -33.55 15.55 15.06
C VAL A 172 -33.55 16.54 13.88
N THR A 173 -32.36 17.00 13.42
CA THR A 173 -32.23 17.92 12.30
C THR A 173 -32.27 17.26 10.92
N LEU A 174 -32.60 15.96 10.86
CA LEU A 174 -32.68 15.16 9.65
C LEU A 174 -33.63 15.80 8.61
N ASN A 175 -33.14 15.95 7.38
CA ASN A 175 -33.91 16.47 6.25
C ASN A 175 -34.36 15.35 5.32
N TRP A 176 -35.67 15.04 5.32
CA TRP A 176 -36.24 13.99 4.49
C TRP A 176 -36.10 14.25 3.00
N GLN A 177 -36.07 15.51 2.55
CA GLN A 177 -35.83 15.84 1.14
C GLN A 177 -34.40 15.47 0.72
N ALA A 178 -33.43 15.70 1.61
CA ALA A 178 -32.05 15.26 1.38
C ALA A 178 -31.93 13.74 1.28
N VAL A 179 -32.57 12.99 2.19
CA VAL A 179 -32.61 11.53 2.16
C VAL A 179 -33.24 11.03 0.85
N MET A 180 -34.34 11.64 0.41
CA MET A 180 -35.02 11.27 -0.84
C MET A 180 -34.09 11.47 -2.05
N VAL A 181 -33.43 12.64 -2.15
CA VAL A 181 -32.49 12.95 -3.24
C VAL A 181 -31.30 11.98 -3.21
N GLY A 182 -30.75 11.72 -2.04
CA GLY A 182 -29.66 10.73 -1.86
C GLY A 182 -30.07 9.31 -2.25
N ALA A 183 -31.29 8.90 -1.88
CA ALA A 183 -31.82 7.58 -2.26
C ALA A 183 -32.03 7.45 -3.78
N ILE A 184 -32.56 8.49 -4.43
CA ILE A 184 -32.68 8.53 -5.90
C ILE A 184 -31.30 8.40 -6.55
N ALA A 185 -30.30 9.16 -6.04
CA ALA A 185 -28.93 9.05 -6.52
C ALA A 185 -28.39 7.61 -6.38
N LEU A 186 -28.55 6.96 -5.22
CA LEU A 186 -28.13 5.57 -5.00
C LEU A 186 -28.81 4.59 -5.94
N VAL A 187 -30.11 4.74 -6.17
CA VAL A 187 -30.85 3.89 -7.13
C VAL A 187 -30.25 4.05 -8.52
N ILE A 188 -29.99 5.28 -8.97
CA ILE A 188 -29.37 5.51 -10.28
C ILE A 188 -27.98 4.87 -10.32
N LEU A 189 -27.15 5.05 -9.29
CA LEU A 189 -25.80 4.51 -9.23
C LEU A 189 -25.76 2.97 -9.30
N ILE A 190 -26.75 2.29 -8.74
CA ILE A 190 -26.85 0.81 -8.72
C ILE A 190 -27.49 0.28 -9.99
N VAL A 191 -28.59 0.89 -10.45
CA VAL A 191 -29.43 0.36 -11.53
C VAL A 191 -28.89 0.76 -12.90
N TRP A 192 -28.41 2.00 -13.07
CA TRP A 192 -27.95 2.52 -14.37
C TRP A 192 -26.88 1.67 -15.05
N PRO A 193 -25.81 1.19 -14.36
CA PRO A 193 -24.78 0.38 -14.97
C PRO A 193 -25.25 -1.00 -15.48
N ILE A 194 -26.41 -1.47 -15.04
CA ILE A 194 -27.01 -2.73 -15.50
C ILE A 194 -27.47 -2.56 -16.95
N PHE A 195 -28.09 -1.43 -17.27
CA PHE A 195 -28.66 -1.16 -18.60
C PHE A 195 -27.66 -0.42 -19.51
N PHE A 196 -26.89 0.53 -18.98
CA PHE A 196 -26.03 1.42 -19.76
C PHE A 196 -24.57 1.36 -19.29
N LYS A 197 -23.82 0.40 -19.83
CA LYS A 197 -22.41 0.17 -19.44
C LYS A 197 -21.43 1.24 -19.92
N LYS A 198 -21.80 2.04 -20.95
CA LYS A 198 -20.91 3.06 -21.56
C LYS A 198 -21.00 4.42 -20.88
N ILE A 199 -22.11 4.75 -20.25
CA ILE A 199 -22.35 6.03 -19.61
C ILE A 199 -22.25 5.86 -18.09
N PRO A 200 -21.38 6.61 -17.39
CA PRO A 200 -21.22 6.47 -15.95
C PRO A 200 -22.48 6.83 -15.17
N GLY A 201 -22.91 5.96 -14.25
CA GLY A 201 -24.08 6.21 -13.41
C GLY A 201 -23.92 7.45 -12.53
N SER A 202 -22.69 7.77 -12.07
CA SER A 202 -22.41 8.96 -11.27
C SER A 202 -22.68 10.26 -12.03
N PHE A 203 -22.37 10.30 -13.32
CA PHE A 203 -22.65 11.46 -14.16
C PHE A 203 -24.16 11.68 -14.32
N ILE A 204 -24.92 10.62 -14.56
CA ILE A 204 -26.38 10.68 -14.67
C ILE A 204 -27.03 11.04 -13.32
N ALA A 205 -26.55 10.45 -12.22
CA ALA A 205 -27.05 10.77 -10.88
C ALA A 205 -26.93 12.28 -10.59
N VAL A 206 -25.79 12.87 -10.91
CA VAL A 206 -25.56 14.32 -10.73
C VAL A 206 -26.55 15.13 -11.54
N ILE A 207 -26.72 14.84 -12.82
CA ILE A 207 -27.63 15.60 -13.70
C ILE A 207 -29.10 15.46 -13.23
N VAL A 208 -29.55 14.22 -13.01
CA VAL A 208 -30.94 13.95 -12.65
C VAL A 208 -31.29 14.57 -11.29
N THR A 209 -30.43 14.41 -10.30
CA THR A 209 -30.71 14.98 -8.96
C THR A 209 -30.62 16.49 -8.95
N ALA A 210 -29.70 17.11 -9.70
CA ALA A 210 -29.65 18.57 -9.84
C ALA A 210 -30.92 19.13 -10.48
N VAL A 211 -31.40 18.48 -11.56
CA VAL A 211 -32.68 18.87 -12.21
C VAL A 211 -33.87 18.70 -11.27
N ILE A 212 -33.94 17.58 -10.52
CA ILE A 212 -35.03 17.35 -9.55
C ILE A 212 -35.04 18.44 -8.48
N VAL A 213 -33.88 18.76 -7.88
CA VAL A 213 -33.79 19.77 -6.81
C VAL A 213 -34.21 21.15 -7.34
N GLU A 214 -33.78 21.53 -8.53
CA GLU A 214 -34.09 22.82 -9.14
C GLU A 214 -35.57 22.94 -9.55
N VAL A 215 -36.11 21.93 -10.24
CA VAL A 215 -37.50 21.94 -10.74
C VAL A 215 -38.52 21.89 -9.61
N PHE A 216 -38.27 21.07 -8.59
CA PHE A 216 -39.20 20.93 -7.45
C PHE A 216 -38.88 21.90 -6.30
N HIS A 217 -37.89 22.77 -6.46
CA HIS A 217 -37.45 23.74 -5.44
C HIS A 217 -37.23 23.10 -4.05
N LEU A 218 -36.56 21.93 -4.04
CA LEU A 218 -36.34 21.21 -2.80
C LEU A 218 -35.33 21.94 -1.91
N ASP A 219 -35.63 22.01 -0.61
CA ASP A 219 -34.70 22.62 0.35
C ASP A 219 -33.60 21.65 0.76
N VAL A 220 -32.62 21.50 -0.11
CA VAL A 220 -31.48 20.62 0.03
C VAL A 220 -30.20 21.45 -0.07
N ASN A 221 -29.18 21.11 0.70
CA ASN A 221 -27.86 21.69 0.53
C ASN A 221 -27.28 21.33 -0.84
N THR A 222 -26.81 22.35 -1.57
CA THR A 222 -26.07 22.19 -2.83
C THR A 222 -24.65 22.65 -2.66
N ILE A 223 -23.77 22.29 -3.61
CA ILE A 223 -22.38 22.78 -3.61
C ILE A 223 -22.36 24.30 -3.58
N GLY A 224 -23.24 24.98 -4.31
CA GLY A 224 -23.34 26.44 -4.34
C GLY A 224 -23.78 27.08 -3.01
N LYS A 225 -24.60 26.38 -2.21
CA LYS A 225 -24.96 26.84 -0.85
C LYS A 225 -23.80 26.67 0.13
N GLN A 226 -22.96 25.65 -0.05
CA GLN A 226 -21.84 25.34 0.84
C GLN A 226 -20.54 26.05 0.45
N PHE A 227 -20.30 26.23 -0.83
CA PHE A 227 -19.11 26.89 -1.39
C PHE A 227 -19.56 28.04 -2.27
N ALA A 228 -19.57 29.27 -1.70
CA ALA A 228 -20.11 30.46 -2.35
C ALA A 228 -19.38 30.83 -3.68
N ASP A 229 -18.05 30.71 -3.68
CA ASP A 229 -17.19 31.03 -4.82
C ASP A 229 -16.46 29.80 -5.33
N ILE A 230 -16.97 29.25 -6.44
CA ILE A 230 -16.29 28.15 -7.15
C ILE A 230 -15.56 28.78 -8.33
N PRO A 231 -14.22 28.85 -8.31
CA PRO A 231 -13.47 29.44 -9.39
C PRO A 231 -13.64 28.63 -10.68
N ALA A 232 -14.09 29.32 -11.73
CA ALA A 232 -14.12 28.75 -13.08
C ALA A 232 -12.87 29.27 -13.82
N GLY A 233 -11.96 28.40 -14.19
CA GLY A 233 -10.76 28.78 -14.90
C GLY A 233 -9.60 27.79 -14.76
N LEU A 234 -8.46 28.20 -15.30
CA LEU A 234 -7.22 27.44 -15.19
C LEU A 234 -6.79 27.33 -13.72
N PRO A 235 -6.21 26.19 -13.30
CA PRO A 235 -5.65 26.04 -11.97
C PRO A 235 -4.66 27.19 -11.66
N PRO A 236 -4.92 28.03 -10.65
CA PRO A 236 -4.02 29.14 -10.34
C PRO A 236 -2.74 28.61 -9.67
N PHE A 237 -1.61 29.21 -10.00
CA PHE A 237 -0.39 28.98 -9.23
C PHE A 237 -0.48 29.75 -7.90
N SER A 238 -0.54 29.03 -6.78
CA SER A 238 -0.92 29.59 -5.47
C SER A 238 0.16 29.43 -4.38
N VAL A 239 1.42 29.25 -4.75
CA VAL A 239 2.50 29.05 -3.78
C VAL A 239 2.88 30.37 -3.12
N ASN A 240 2.72 30.43 -1.80
CA ASN A 240 3.30 31.48 -0.98
C ASN A 240 4.54 30.95 -0.26
N PHE A 241 5.74 31.37 -0.68
CA PHE A 241 6.99 30.87 -0.13
C PHE A 241 7.21 31.24 1.34
N SER A 242 6.54 32.27 1.87
CA SER A 242 6.66 32.68 3.28
C SER A 242 6.11 31.65 4.27
N MET A 243 5.26 30.71 3.80
CA MET A 243 4.71 29.64 4.65
C MET A 243 5.72 28.54 4.97
N PHE A 244 6.83 28.41 4.22
CA PHE A 244 7.86 27.37 4.43
C PHE A 244 8.84 27.74 5.56
N THR A 245 8.30 27.94 6.76
CA THR A 245 9.11 28.12 7.96
C THR A 245 9.57 26.76 8.50
N PHE A 246 10.68 26.73 9.24
CA PHE A 246 11.17 25.49 9.84
C PHE A 246 10.13 24.83 10.77
N GLU A 247 9.36 25.64 11.48
CA GLU A 247 8.31 25.18 12.38
C GLU A 247 7.16 24.50 11.61
N ASN A 248 6.68 25.13 10.55
CA ASN A 248 5.63 24.57 9.69
C ASN A 248 6.10 23.28 9.00
N ILE A 249 7.32 23.24 8.48
CA ILE A 249 7.90 22.04 7.86
C ILE A 249 7.97 20.91 8.90
N LYS A 250 8.47 21.19 10.11
CA LYS A 250 8.55 20.21 11.19
C LYS A 250 7.18 19.71 11.60
N GLY A 251 6.19 20.60 11.70
CA GLY A 251 4.80 20.25 12.06
C GLY A 251 4.14 19.32 11.04
N GLN A 252 4.49 19.44 9.75
CA GLN A 252 3.90 18.63 8.67
C GLN A 252 4.67 17.36 8.32
N LEU A 253 5.78 17.06 8.98
CA LEU A 253 6.64 15.93 8.61
C LEU A 253 5.91 14.58 8.70
N SER A 254 5.15 14.32 9.75
CA SER A 254 4.37 13.10 9.93
C SER A 254 3.31 12.96 8.83
N ASN A 255 2.58 14.03 8.55
CA ASN A 255 1.57 14.08 7.48
C ASN A 255 2.21 13.82 6.10
N ALA A 256 3.38 14.41 5.84
CA ALA A 256 4.10 14.22 4.58
C ALA A 256 4.56 12.76 4.39
N VAL A 257 5.08 12.12 5.44
CA VAL A 257 5.48 10.70 5.40
C VAL A 257 4.27 9.82 5.10
N THR A 258 3.13 10.08 5.76
CA THR A 258 1.90 9.34 5.54
C THR A 258 1.38 9.47 4.12
N ILE A 259 1.31 10.71 3.60
CA ILE A 259 0.86 10.96 2.23
C ILE A 259 1.80 10.27 1.24
N ALA A 260 3.13 10.39 1.43
CA ALA A 260 4.11 9.76 0.55
C ALA A 260 3.99 8.23 0.54
N PHE A 261 3.87 7.63 1.72
CA PHE A 261 3.71 6.18 1.86
C PHE A 261 2.44 5.69 1.17
N LEU A 262 1.31 6.32 1.47
CA LEU A 262 0.01 5.95 0.90
C LEU A 262 -0.03 6.16 -0.62
N ALA A 263 0.48 7.30 -1.11
CA ALA A 263 0.57 7.56 -2.55
C ALA A 263 1.45 6.53 -3.26
N GLY A 264 2.59 6.18 -2.68
CA GLY A 264 3.49 5.17 -3.22
C GLY A 264 2.84 3.79 -3.28
N VAL A 265 2.24 3.33 -2.17
CA VAL A 265 1.58 2.01 -2.09
C VAL A 265 0.42 1.92 -3.08
N GLU A 266 -0.52 2.85 -3.04
CA GLU A 266 -1.69 2.81 -3.94
C GLU A 266 -1.30 2.90 -5.41
N SER A 267 -0.35 3.78 -5.73
CA SER A 267 0.10 3.96 -7.11
C SER A 267 0.74 2.69 -7.67
N LEU A 268 1.63 2.05 -6.90
CA LEU A 268 2.27 0.82 -7.35
C LEU A 268 1.31 -0.38 -7.35
N LEU A 269 0.38 -0.47 -6.41
CA LEU A 269 -0.70 -1.47 -6.46
C LEU A 269 -1.57 -1.28 -7.70
N SER A 270 -1.96 -0.03 -8.02
CA SER A 270 -2.70 0.29 -9.24
C SER A 270 -1.93 -0.12 -10.49
N ALA A 271 -0.61 0.14 -10.53
CA ALA A 271 0.25 -0.25 -11.65
C ALA A 271 0.38 -1.77 -11.80
N VAL A 272 0.48 -2.52 -10.69
CA VAL A 272 0.52 -4.00 -10.69
C VAL A 272 -0.80 -4.58 -11.21
N VAL A 273 -1.93 -4.05 -10.75
CA VAL A 273 -3.27 -4.46 -11.25
C VAL A 273 -3.39 -4.17 -12.74
N ALA A 274 -2.97 -2.98 -13.18
CA ALA A 274 -2.98 -2.61 -14.58
C ALA A 274 -2.10 -3.54 -15.42
N ASP A 275 -0.91 -3.88 -14.95
CA ASP A 275 0.00 -4.81 -15.62
C ASP A 275 -0.63 -6.18 -15.83
N SER A 276 -1.33 -6.70 -14.81
CA SER A 276 -2.04 -7.98 -14.92
C SER A 276 -3.17 -7.97 -15.94
N MET A 277 -3.84 -6.80 -16.13
CA MET A 277 -4.93 -6.64 -17.09
C MET A 277 -4.45 -6.54 -18.55
N ILE A 278 -3.25 -6.01 -18.79
CA ILE A 278 -2.75 -5.74 -20.15
C ILE A 278 -1.51 -6.55 -20.53
N GLY A 279 -1.02 -7.45 -19.65
CA GLY A 279 0.19 -8.25 -19.90
C GLY A 279 1.46 -7.41 -20.02
N SER A 280 1.63 -6.37 -19.21
CA SER A 280 2.77 -5.44 -19.24
C SER A 280 3.59 -5.51 -17.95
N LYS A 281 4.69 -4.77 -17.90
CA LYS A 281 5.46 -4.50 -16.68
C LYS A 281 5.70 -3.00 -16.57
N HIS A 282 5.27 -2.42 -15.46
CA HIS A 282 5.56 -1.02 -15.14
C HIS A 282 7.01 -0.85 -14.65
N ARG A 283 7.45 0.39 -14.51
CA ARG A 283 8.74 0.80 -13.95
C ARG A 283 8.49 1.46 -12.59
N PRO A 284 8.61 0.73 -11.47
CA PRO A 284 8.14 1.21 -10.17
C PRO A 284 8.88 2.48 -9.71
N ASN A 285 10.18 2.60 -9.98
CA ASN A 285 10.96 3.76 -9.57
C ASN A 285 10.60 5.02 -10.38
N ALA A 286 10.40 4.87 -11.71
CA ALA A 286 9.91 5.97 -12.55
C ALA A 286 8.49 6.40 -12.13
N GLU A 287 7.65 5.46 -11.73
CA GLU A 287 6.30 5.74 -11.24
C GLU A 287 6.33 6.56 -9.95
N LEU A 288 7.15 6.18 -8.97
CA LEU A 288 7.30 6.95 -7.72
C LEU A 288 7.80 8.38 -7.97
N VAL A 289 8.80 8.55 -8.84
CA VAL A 289 9.30 9.88 -9.21
C VAL A 289 8.20 10.72 -9.86
N ALA A 290 7.43 10.13 -10.78
CA ALA A 290 6.33 10.84 -11.44
C ALA A 290 5.21 11.20 -10.48
N GLN A 291 4.86 10.30 -9.54
CA GLN A 291 3.90 10.58 -8.47
C GLN A 291 4.38 11.71 -7.56
N GLY A 292 5.68 11.73 -7.23
CA GLY A 292 6.28 12.81 -6.46
C GLY A 292 6.17 14.17 -7.16
N LEU A 293 6.56 14.24 -8.43
CA LEU A 293 6.43 15.45 -9.24
C LEU A 293 4.97 15.88 -9.43
N GLY A 294 4.07 14.90 -9.63
CA GLY A 294 2.64 15.13 -9.75
C GLY A 294 2.02 15.72 -8.49
N ASN A 295 2.41 15.21 -7.31
CA ASN A 295 1.95 15.73 -6.01
C ASN A 295 2.47 17.14 -5.73
N MET A 296 3.75 17.40 -5.98
CA MET A 296 4.31 18.74 -5.84
C MET A 296 3.58 19.75 -6.73
N ALA A 297 3.40 19.41 -8.00
CA ALA A 297 2.70 20.28 -8.92
C ALA A 297 1.21 20.44 -8.54
N SER A 298 0.51 19.37 -8.15
CA SER A 298 -0.87 19.45 -7.66
C SER A 298 -1.00 20.48 -6.53
N ALA A 299 -0.14 20.40 -5.53
CA ALA A 299 -0.12 21.35 -4.41
C ALA A 299 0.14 22.78 -4.86
N CYS A 300 1.09 22.99 -5.81
CA CYS A 300 1.39 24.33 -6.35
C CYS A 300 0.22 24.95 -7.09
N PHE A 301 -0.66 24.14 -7.68
CA PHE A 301 -1.83 24.58 -8.41
C PHE A 301 -3.14 24.43 -7.61
N GLY A 302 -3.08 24.45 -6.29
CA GLY A 302 -4.25 24.46 -5.42
C GLY A 302 -5.00 23.12 -5.33
N GLY A 303 -4.36 22.03 -5.79
CA GLY A 303 -4.90 20.68 -5.68
C GLY A 303 -4.60 20.00 -4.33
N ILE A 304 -5.10 18.78 -4.19
CA ILE A 304 -4.88 17.89 -3.05
C ILE A 304 -3.91 16.75 -3.44
N PRO A 305 -3.46 15.92 -2.48
CA PRO A 305 -2.63 14.75 -2.79
C PRO A 305 -3.25 13.82 -3.82
N ALA A 306 -2.41 13.30 -4.70
CA ALA A 306 -2.77 12.42 -5.80
C ALA A 306 -2.06 11.07 -5.71
N THR A 307 -2.71 10.04 -6.24
CA THR A 307 -2.09 8.72 -6.48
C THR A 307 -2.71 8.05 -7.71
N GLY A 308 -2.17 6.90 -8.11
CA GLY A 308 -2.74 6.08 -9.16
C GLY A 308 -4.07 5.47 -8.74
N ALA A 309 -5.13 5.77 -9.45
CA ALA A 309 -6.48 5.32 -9.14
C ALA A 309 -6.82 3.99 -9.83
N ILE A 310 -6.91 2.89 -9.08
CA ILE A 310 -7.17 1.54 -9.59
C ILE A 310 -8.44 1.50 -10.46
N ALA A 311 -9.54 2.07 -9.97
CA ALA A 311 -10.83 2.04 -10.66
C ALA A 311 -10.81 2.83 -11.99
N ARG A 312 -10.18 4.03 -12.00
CA ARG A 312 -10.03 4.85 -13.21
C ARG A 312 -9.09 4.18 -14.21
N THR A 313 -8.00 3.58 -13.73
CA THR A 313 -7.04 2.82 -14.54
C THR A 313 -7.72 1.61 -15.19
N ALA A 314 -8.51 0.86 -14.43
CA ALA A 314 -9.29 -0.26 -14.97
C ALA A 314 -10.34 0.22 -15.99
N ALA A 315 -11.01 1.35 -15.76
CA ALA A 315 -11.92 1.95 -16.72
C ALA A 315 -11.21 2.37 -18.00
N ASN A 316 -10.02 2.97 -17.92
CA ASN A 316 -9.17 3.29 -19.07
C ASN A 316 -8.89 2.07 -19.93
N ILE A 317 -8.43 0.98 -19.32
CA ILE A 317 -8.12 -0.28 -20.01
C ILE A 317 -9.36 -0.88 -20.69
N LYS A 318 -10.49 -0.94 -19.96
CA LYS A 318 -11.76 -1.49 -20.47
C LYS A 318 -12.30 -0.72 -21.67
N ASN A 319 -12.03 0.59 -21.74
CA ASN A 319 -12.44 1.44 -22.86
C ASN A 319 -11.38 1.52 -23.99
N GLY A 320 -10.34 0.70 -23.95
CA GLY A 320 -9.35 0.54 -25.02
C GLY A 320 -8.09 1.38 -24.88
N GLY A 321 -7.90 2.08 -23.77
CA GLY A 321 -6.66 2.80 -23.47
C GLY A 321 -5.50 1.82 -23.25
N LYS A 322 -4.40 2.03 -23.96
CA LYS A 322 -3.21 1.17 -23.92
C LYS A 322 -1.92 1.94 -23.73
N THR A 323 -1.98 3.27 -23.79
CA THR A 323 -0.79 4.11 -23.68
C THR A 323 -1.03 5.29 -22.72
N PRO A 324 0.04 5.95 -22.26
CA PRO A 324 -0.08 7.12 -21.40
C PRO A 324 -0.82 8.30 -22.05
N VAL A 325 -0.99 8.29 -23.38
CA VAL A 325 -1.75 9.32 -24.12
C VAL A 325 -3.19 9.39 -23.62
N ALA A 326 -3.82 8.25 -23.28
CA ALA A 326 -5.17 8.25 -22.72
C ALA A 326 -5.29 9.06 -21.41
N GLY A 327 -4.29 8.96 -20.52
CA GLY A 327 -4.26 9.75 -19.30
C GLY A 327 -3.97 11.23 -19.53
N MET A 328 -3.16 11.56 -20.53
CA MET A 328 -2.95 12.97 -20.93
C MET A 328 -4.23 13.57 -21.50
N VAL A 329 -4.94 12.83 -22.37
CA VAL A 329 -6.26 13.24 -22.92
C VAL A 329 -7.28 13.39 -21.81
N HIS A 330 -7.31 12.49 -20.83
CA HIS A 330 -8.16 12.61 -19.64
C HIS A 330 -7.95 13.94 -18.92
N SER A 331 -6.70 14.32 -18.64
CA SER A 331 -6.38 15.57 -17.97
C SER A 331 -6.76 16.81 -18.81
N VAL A 332 -6.49 16.79 -20.11
CA VAL A 332 -6.89 17.88 -21.02
C VAL A 332 -8.42 17.99 -21.12
N THR A 333 -9.13 16.88 -21.18
CA THR A 333 -10.60 16.86 -21.19
C THR A 333 -11.16 17.47 -19.90
N LEU A 334 -10.62 17.13 -18.73
CA LEU A 334 -11.02 17.74 -17.46
C LEU A 334 -10.72 19.24 -17.43
N LEU A 335 -9.60 19.69 -18.01
CA LEU A 335 -9.29 21.11 -18.12
C LEU A 335 -10.35 21.87 -18.92
N ILE A 336 -10.78 21.30 -20.06
CA ILE A 336 -11.86 21.87 -20.87
C ILE A 336 -13.16 21.93 -20.07
N VAL A 337 -13.49 20.83 -19.35
CA VAL A 337 -14.70 20.75 -18.52
C VAL A 337 -14.70 21.82 -17.42
N VAL A 338 -13.58 22.04 -16.73
CA VAL A 338 -13.47 23.08 -15.69
C VAL A 338 -13.78 24.46 -16.23
N VAL A 339 -13.22 24.80 -17.39
CA VAL A 339 -13.43 26.14 -17.99
C VAL A 339 -14.89 26.39 -18.36
N PHE A 340 -15.61 25.37 -18.88
CA PHE A 340 -16.97 25.55 -19.41
C PHE A 340 -18.08 25.10 -18.48
N LEU A 341 -17.88 24.05 -17.66
CA LEU A 341 -18.94 23.42 -16.88
C LEU A 341 -18.86 23.66 -15.36
N MET A 342 -17.75 24.20 -14.86
CA MET A 342 -17.59 24.45 -13.42
C MET A 342 -18.67 25.34 -12.80
N PRO A 343 -19.18 26.40 -13.48
CA PRO A 343 -20.29 27.20 -12.94
C PRO A 343 -21.54 26.39 -12.64
N TYR A 344 -21.81 25.32 -13.38
CA TYR A 344 -22.97 24.44 -13.16
C TYR A 344 -22.79 23.47 -11.99
N ALA A 345 -21.56 23.29 -11.50
CA ALA A 345 -21.31 22.46 -10.32
C ALA A 345 -22.02 22.99 -9.07
N LYS A 346 -22.37 24.28 -9.02
CA LYS A 346 -23.17 24.90 -7.94
C LYS A 346 -24.53 24.23 -7.73
N LEU A 347 -25.10 23.65 -8.77
CA LEU A 347 -26.44 23.00 -8.75
C LEU A 347 -26.40 21.59 -8.17
N ILE A 348 -25.23 20.99 -7.99
CA ILE A 348 -25.11 19.60 -7.54
C ILE A 348 -25.52 19.49 -6.06
N PRO A 349 -26.51 18.61 -5.72
CA PRO A 349 -26.93 18.43 -4.35
C PRO A 349 -25.90 17.64 -3.52
N MET A 350 -25.65 18.06 -2.28
CA MET A 350 -24.74 17.35 -1.35
C MET A 350 -25.14 15.89 -1.10
N PRO A 351 -26.43 15.52 -0.98
CA PRO A 351 -26.84 14.12 -0.87
C PRO A 351 -26.44 13.24 -2.07
N CYS A 352 -26.38 13.82 -3.28
CA CYS A 352 -25.90 13.10 -4.46
C CYS A 352 -24.40 12.81 -4.35
N ILE A 353 -23.61 13.78 -3.91
CA ILE A 353 -22.18 13.62 -3.63
C ILE A 353 -21.96 12.53 -2.58
N ALA A 354 -22.72 12.55 -1.49
CA ALA A 354 -22.67 11.55 -0.44
C ALA A 354 -23.02 10.14 -0.96
N ALA A 355 -24.04 10.02 -1.82
CA ALA A 355 -24.41 8.77 -2.46
C ALA A 355 -23.28 8.20 -3.35
N ILE A 356 -22.60 9.06 -4.13
CA ILE A 356 -21.43 8.66 -4.92
C ILE A 356 -20.32 8.14 -4.01
N LEU A 357 -20.05 8.82 -2.89
CA LEU A 357 -19.02 8.41 -1.94
C LEU A 357 -19.39 7.14 -1.16
N PHE A 358 -20.67 6.88 -0.90
CA PHE A 358 -21.12 5.59 -0.39
C PHE A 358 -20.80 4.43 -1.34
N GLN A 359 -21.05 4.63 -2.64
CA GLN A 359 -20.67 3.63 -3.65
C GLN A 359 -19.15 3.43 -3.70
N VAL A 360 -18.38 4.51 -3.59
CA VAL A 360 -16.91 4.45 -3.53
C VAL A 360 -16.45 3.69 -2.29
N ALA A 361 -16.99 4.00 -1.12
CA ALA A 361 -16.68 3.31 0.13
C ALA A 361 -17.00 1.81 0.03
N TYR A 362 -18.16 1.44 -0.50
CA TYR A 362 -18.53 0.05 -0.74
C TYR A 362 -17.52 -0.68 -1.64
N ASN A 363 -17.17 -0.07 -2.77
CA ASN A 363 -16.21 -0.66 -3.71
C ASN A 363 -14.81 -0.77 -3.13
N MET A 364 -14.37 0.25 -2.35
CA MET A 364 -13.04 0.30 -1.74
C MET A 364 -12.93 -0.65 -0.54
N SER A 365 -14.01 -0.93 0.17
CA SER A 365 -14.01 -1.81 1.34
C SER A 365 -13.45 -3.19 1.05
N GLY A 366 -13.60 -3.68 -0.19
CA GLY A 366 -13.16 -5.01 -0.59
C GLY A 366 -13.70 -6.11 0.34
N TRP A 367 -14.90 -5.91 0.95
CA TRP A 367 -15.44 -6.73 2.04
C TRP A 367 -15.39 -8.23 1.76
N ARG A 368 -15.56 -8.65 0.48
CA ARG A 368 -15.45 -10.07 0.09
C ARG A 368 -14.04 -10.61 0.29
N ARG A 369 -13.01 -9.81 -0.04
CA ARG A 369 -11.60 -10.15 0.17
C ARG A 369 -11.28 -10.15 1.66
N PHE A 370 -11.76 -9.16 2.41
CA PHE A 370 -11.61 -9.08 3.86
C PHE A 370 -12.16 -10.34 4.54
N VAL A 371 -13.41 -10.72 4.25
CA VAL A 371 -14.03 -11.94 4.80
C VAL A 371 -13.28 -13.21 4.37
N LYS A 372 -12.80 -13.27 3.12
CA LYS A 372 -11.99 -14.40 2.64
C LYS A 372 -10.69 -14.52 3.45
N LEU A 373 -9.96 -13.42 3.68
CA LEU A 373 -8.75 -13.43 4.48
C LEU A 373 -9.01 -13.88 5.92
N VAL A 374 -10.06 -13.38 6.55
CA VAL A 374 -10.44 -13.83 7.91
C VAL A 374 -10.71 -15.34 7.98
N LYS A 375 -11.27 -15.92 6.92
CA LYS A 375 -11.62 -17.36 6.90
C LYS A 375 -10.48 -18.29 6.49
N SER A 376 -9.53 -17.83 5.68
CA SER A 376 -8.54 -18.71 5.03
C SER A 376 -7.08 -18.38 5.34
N SER A 377 -6.79 -17.28 6.04
CA SER A 377 -5.41 -16.90 6.35
C SER A 377 -4.92 -17.50 7.68
N PRO A 378 -3.60 -17.58 7.87
CA PRO A 378 -3.00 -17.91 9.17
C PRO A 378 -3.46 -16.95 10.26
N LYS A 379 -3.53 -17.41 11.51
CA LYS A 379 -3.98 -16.61 12.66
C LYS A 379 -3.19 -15.29 12.82
N SER A 380 -1.87 -15.31 12.57
CA SER A 380 -1.03 -14.12 12.58
C SER A 380 -1.50 -13.05 11.61
N ASP A 381 -1.84 -13.44 10.39
CA ASP A 381 -2.26 -12.54 9.33
C ASP A 381 -3.67 -11.98 9.61
N ILE A 382 -4.55 -12.79 10.21
CA ILE A 382 -5.88 -12.35 10.69
C ILE A 382 -5.74 -11.29 11.77
N VAL A 383 -4.83 -11.49 12.73
CA VAL A 383 -4.57 -10.50 13.80
C VAL A 383 -4.08 -9.18 13.22
N VAL A 384 -3.12 -9.22 12.28
CA VAL A 384 -2.63 -8.02 11.57
C VAL A 384 -3.77 -7.31 10.85
N LEU A 385 -4.59 -8.05 10.09
CA LEU A 385 -5.75 -7.52 9.37
C LEU A 385 -6.72 -6.79 10.29
N LEU A 386 -7.14 -7.45 11.38
CA LEU A 386 -8.13 -6.90 12.31
C LEU A 386 -7.60 -5.70 13.10
N ILE A 387 -6.34 -5.76 13.55
CA ILE A 387 -5.71 -4.65 14.27
C ILE A 387 -5.55 -3.45 13.35
N THR A 388 -5.03 -3.64 12.13
CA THR A 388 -4.89 -2.56 11.16
C THR A 388 -6.25 -1.94 10.82
N PHE A 389 -7.28 -2.75 10.62
CA PHE A 389 -8.64 -2.26 10.39
C PHE A 389 -9.17 -1.44 11.59
N ALA A 390 -9.07 -1.97 12.81
CA ALA A 390 -9.57 -1.31 14.01
C ALA A 390 -8.84 0.01 14.27
N LEU A 391 -7.50 0.03 14.14
CA LEU A 391 -6.71 1.24 14.33
C LEU A 391 -7.05 2.31 13.26
N THR A 392 -7.31 1.91 12.01
CA THR A 392 -7.72 2.85 10.96
C THR A 392 -9.08 3.50 11.24
N VAL A 393 -10.01 2.76 11.86
CA VAL A 393 -11.35 3.26 12.18
C VAL A 393 -11.37 4.13 13.45
N ILE A 394 -10.59 3.75 14.47
CA ILE A 394 -10.65 4.37 15.81
C ILE A 394 -9.69 5.56 15.92
N PHE A 395 -8.48 5.43 15.41
CA PHE A 395 -7.44 6.45 15.49
C PHE A 395 -7.26 7.12 14.14
N ASP A 396 -6.06 6.99 13.57
CA ASP A 396 -5.74 7.51 12.26
C ASP A 396 -4.99 6.46 11.41
N LEU A 397 -4.84 6.75 10.13
CA LEU A 397 -4.19 5.85 9.18
C LEU A 397 -2.69 5.72 9.46
N VAL A 398 -2.03 6.76 9.99
CA VAL A 398 -0.58 6.73 10.27
C VAL A 398 -0.27 5.67 11.29
N VAL A 399 -0.95 5.76 12.44
CA VAL A 399 -0.83 4.79 13.54
C VAL A 399 -1.18 3.37 13.06
N ALA A 400 -2.24 3.23 12.26
CA ALA A 400 -2.65 1.92 11.74
C ALA A 400 -1.58 1.27 10.86
N ILE A 401 -0.93 2.04 9.99
CA ILE A 401 0.12 1.53 9.09
C ILE A 401 1.39 1.22 9.89
N GLU A 402 1.85 2.13 10.74
CA GLU A 402 3.07 1.94 11.55
C GLU A 402 2.96 0.69 12.43
N VAL A 403 1.88 0.59 13.20
CA VAL A 403 1.62 -0.56 14.07
C VAL A 403 1.39 -1.83 13.24
N GLY A 404 0.65 -1.74 12.13
CA GLY A 404 0.38 -2.88 11.25
C GLY A 404 1.66 -3.48 10.65
N VAL A 405 2.55 -2.63 10.12
CA VAL A 405 3.83 -3.08 9.54
C VAL A 405 4.74 -3.66 10.62
N LEU A 406 4.85 -2.99 11.77
CA LEU A 406 5.66 -3.48 12.88
C LEU A 406 5.16 -4.85 13.38
N LEU A 407 3.85 -4.96 13.60
CA LEU A 407 3.21 -6.20 14.04
C LEU A 407 3.39 -7.33 13.02
N ALA A 408 3.19 -7.05 11.74
CA ALA A 408 3.40 -8.03 10.68
C ALA A 408 4.85 -8.52 10.63
N ALA A 409 5.83 -7.62 10.78
CA ALA A 409 7.25 -7.96 10.81
C ALA A 409 7.56 -8.87 12.02
N VAL A 410 7.08 -8.52 13.22
CA VAL A 410 7.29 -9.31 14.45
C VAL A 410 6.64 -10.70 14.33
N LEU A 411 5.39 -10.78 13.86
CA LEU A 411 4.69 -12.05 13.70
C LEU A 411 5.30 -12.92 12.59
N PHE A 412 5.81 -12.31 11.53
CA PHE A 412 6.57 -13.02 10.50
C PHE A 412 7.87 -13.60 11.06
N MET A 413 8.65 -12.81 11.83
CA MET A 413 9.86 -13.28 12.49
C MET A 413 9.56 -14.45 13.44
N LYS A 414 8.49 -14.34 14.24
CA LYS A 414 8.02 -15.43 15.12
C LYS A 414 7.74 -16.70 14.31
N ARG A 415 6.95 -16.60 13.23
CA ARG A 415 6.59 -17.72 12.38
C ARG A 415 7.83 -18.37 11.73
N MET A 416 8.78 -17.56 11.27
CA MET A 416 10.04 -18.07 10.72
C MET A 416 10.90 -18.76 11.78
N SER A 417 10.84 -18.27 13.02
CA SER A 417 11.52 -18.95 14.14
C SER A 417 10.90 -20.31 14.49
N GLU A 418 9.59 -20.46 14.38
CA GLU A 418 8.90 -21.72 14.64
C GLU A 418 9.21 -22.79 13.57
N VAL A 419 9.42 -22.38 12.33
CA VAL A 419 9.77 -23.30 11.22
C VAL A 419 11.20 -23.80 11.32
N THR A 420 12.13 -23.03 11.91
CA THR A 420 13.50 -23.47 12.10
C THR A 420 13.56 -24.55 13.17
N GLN A 421 14.10 -25.71 12.84
CA GLN A 421 14.27 -26.83 13.74
C GLN A 421 15.75 -27.20 13.88
N VAL A 422 16.14 -27.60 15.09
CA VAL A 422 17.44 -28.22 15.39
C VAL A 422 17.10 -29.56 16.04
N ALA A 423 17.37 -30.63 15.34
CA ALA A 423 17.02 -31.97 15.80
C ALA A 423 18.21 -32.91 15.65
N GLY A 424 18.30 -33.89 16.55
CA GLY A 424 19.21 -35.02 16.35
C GLY A 424 18.82 -35.73 15.06
N TRP A 425 19.80 -36.19 14.32
CA TRP A 425 19.54 -36.76 12.98
C TRP A 425 18.63 -38.02 13.04
N LYS A 426 18.61 -38.72 14.14
CA LYS A 426 17.71 -39.88 14.38
C LYS A 426 16.21 -39.51 14.44
N ASP A 427 15.90 -38.23 14.63
CA ASP A 427 14.54 -37.70 14.77
C ASP A 427 14.02 -37.06 13.46
N VAL A 428 14.79 -37.11 12.37
CA VAL A 428 14.40 -36.62 11.05
C VAL A 428 13.78 -37.75 10.25
N ASP A 429 12.61 -37.52 9.65
CA ASP A 429 11.81 -38.53 8.94
C ASP A 429 12.60 -39.14 7.75
N PRO A 430 12.85 -40.47 7.78
CA PRO A 430 13.77 -41.11 6.84
C PRO A 430 13.18 -41.37 5.45
N GLU A 431 11.85 -41.32 5.27
CA GLU A 431 11.21 -41.80 4.04
C GLU A 431 11.54 -41.03 2.77
N ASN A 432 12.06 -39.79 2.89
CA ASN A 432 12.34 -38.92 1.73
C ASN A 432 13.78 -38.35 1.67
N ASP A 433 14.69 -38.73 2.53
CA ASP A 433 16.08 -38.27 2.48
C ASP A 433 17.03 -39.34 1.92
N PRO A 434 17.59 -39.15 0.68
CA PRO A 434 18.58 -40.05 0.11
C PRO A 434 19.85 -40.15 0.96
N ASP A 435 20.08 -39.18 1.82
CA ASP A 435 21.19 -39.14 2.77
C ASP A 435 20.78 -39.53 4.20
N SER A 436 19.66 -40.27 4.34
CA SER A 436 19.15 -40.69 5.64
C SER A 436 20.19 -41.46 6.46
N ILE A 437 20.09 -41.31 7.78
CA ILE A 437 20.95 -42.00 8.74
C ILE A 437 20.80 -43.52 8.66
N ASP A 438 19.62 -44.04 8.32
CA ASP A 438 19.34 -45.45 8.24
C ASP A 438 20.15 -46.18 7.15
N LEU A 439 20.68 -45.38 6.19
CA LEU A 439 21.55 -45.85 5.12
C LEU A 439 23.06 -45.81 5.50
N ARG A 440 23.40 -45.30 6.70
CA ARG A 440 24.78 -45.05 7.12
C ARG A 440 25.08 -45.57 8.52
N VAL A 441 26.31 -46.02 8.71
CA VAL A 441 26.82 -46.42 10.01
C VAL A 441 27.47 -45.22 10.69
N LEU A 442 26.90 -44.77 11.81
CA LEU A 442 27.51 -43.74 12.63
C LEU A 442 28.74 -44.26 13.36
N PRO A 443 29.87 -43.51 13.32
CA PRO A 443 31.02 -43.83 14.18
C PRO A 443 30.60 -43.76 15.65
N GLU A 444 31.18 -44.66 16.47
CA GLU A 444 30.99 -44.63 17.93
C GLU A 444 31.35 -43.24 18.48
N ASN A 445 30.68 -42.80 19.55
CA ASN A 445 30.96 -41.51 20.19
C ASN A 445 30.82 -40.28 19.27
N THR A 446 30.02 -40.38 18.19
CA THR A 446 29.70 -39.28 17.29
C THR A 446 28.23 -38.91 17.42
N LEU A 447 27.94 -37.60 17.56
CA LEU A 447 26.61 -37.04 17.50
C LEU A 447 26.44 -36.25 16.19
N VAL A 448 25.28 -36.40 15.56
CA VAL A 448 24.91 -35.65 14.37
C VAL A 448 23.64 -34.89 14.65
N TYR A 449 23.65 -33.56 14.36
CA TYR A 449 22.49 -32.71 14.40
C TYR A 449 22.24 -32.11 13.03
N GLU A 450 20.99 -32.05 12.63
CA GLU A 450 20.56 -31.32 11.44
C GLU A 450 19.87 -30.05 11.81
N ILE A 451 20.24 -28.95 11.13
CA ILE A 451 19.61 -27.65 11.28
C ILE A 451 18.79 -27.37 10.03
N ASN A 452 17.47 -27.26 10.21
CA ASN A 452 16.52 -26.98 9.15
C ASN A 452 15.97 -25.56 9.28
N GLY A 453 16.19 -24.75 8.27
CA GLY A 453 15.69 -23.38 8.18
C GLY A 453 16.73 -22.28 8.43
N PRO A 454 16.33 -21.01 8.30
CA PRO A 454 17.25 -19.88 8.45
C PRO A 454 17.68 -19.71 9.91
N MET A 455 18.98 -19.43 10.11
CA MET A 455 19.57 -19.14 11.41
C MET A 455 19.74 -17.65 11.60
N PHE A 456 18.94 -17.04 12.44
CA PHE A 456 18.97 -15.60 12.74
C PHE A 456 18.67 -15.37 14.22
N PHE A 457 18.74 -14.12 14.69
CA PHE A 457 18.64 -13.80 16.12
C PHE A 457 17.47 -14.47 16.85
N ALA A 458 16.31 -14.64 16.20
CA ALA A 458 15.14 -15.29 16.82
C ALA A 458 15.24 -16.82 16.87
N THR A 459 16.14 -17.44 16.10
CA THR A 459 16.34 -18.91 16.05
C THR A 459 17.68 -19.34 16.64
N ALA A 460 18.62 -18.41 16.73
CA ALA A 460 20.00 -18.70 17.10
C ALA A 460 20.14 -19.38 18.47
N GLY A 461 19.23 -19.12 19.42
CA GLY A 461 19.23 -19.76 20.73
C GLY A 461 18.98 -21.28 20.67
N LYS A 462 18.39 -21.82 19.58
CA LYS A 462 18.19 -23.26 19.42
C LYS A 462 19.50 -24.04 19.25
N ILE A 463 20.55 -23.39 18.73
CA ILE A 463 21.89 -23.99 18.59
C ILE A 463 22.50 -24.28 19.97
N LEU A 464 22.29 -23.41 20.93
CA LEU A 464 22.81 -23.55 22.29
C LEU A 464 22.13 -24.67 23.08
N GLN A 465 21.06 -25.27 22.55
CA GLN A 465 20.42 -26.46 23.11
C GLN A 465 21.15 -27.77 22.71
N ILE A 466 22.05 -27.65 21.71
CA ILE A 466 22.92 -28.78 21.33
C ILE A 466 23.94 -28.97 22.45
N SER A 467 23.87 -30.09 23.15
CA SER A 467 24.83 -30.42 24.20
C SER A 467 25.43 -31.81 23.92
N PRO A 468 26.76 -31.89 23.74
CA PRO A 468 27.43 -33.16 23.64
C PRO A 468 27.19 -34.02 24.91
N LYS A 469 26.83 -35.31 24.74
CA LYS A 469 26.68 -36.27 25.84
C LYS A 469 28.05 -36.70 26.34
N GLU A 470 28.11 -37.24 27.56
CA GLU A 470 29.33 -37.87 28.07
C GLU A 470 29.84 -38.98 27.13
N GLY A 471 31.12 -38.97 26.83
CA GLY A 471 31.75 -39.88 25.89
C GLY A 471 31.72 -39.46 24.42
N THR A 472 31.05 -38.35 24.07
CA THR A 472 31.09 -37.81 22.69
C THR A 472 32.50 -37.31 22.38
N LYS A 473 33.07 -37.69 21.23
CA LYS A 473 34.36 -37.20 20.70
C LYS A 473 34.17 -36.28 19.49
N ALA A 474 33.11 -36.49 18.71
CA ALA A 474 32.81 -35.66 17.53
C ALA A 474 31.34 -35.22 17.48
N LEU A 475 31.12 -33.94 17.12
CA LEU A 475 29.81 -33.37 16.88
C LEU A 475 29.72 -32.88 15.43
N VAL A 476 28.84 -33.47 14.63
CA VAL A 476 28.61 -33.07 13.24
C VAL A 476 27.35 -32.22 13.16
N LEU A 477 27.48 -31.00 12.61
CA LEU A 477 26.36 -30.12 12.26
C LEU A 477 26.09 -30.20 10.77
N ARG A 478 24.95 -30.73 10.39
CA ARG A 478 24.48 -30.76 9.00
C ARG A 478 23.70 -29.50 8.71
N MET A 479 24.20 -28.68 7.75
CA MET A 479 23.68 -27.35 7.45
C MET A 479 23.05 -27.24 6.06
N ARG A 480 22.70 -28.37 5.41
CA ARG A 480 22.13 -28.43 4.06
C ARG A 480 20.92 -27.53 3.87
N SER A 481 20.05 -27.49 4.87
CA SER A 481 18.80 -26.70 4.82
C SER A 481 18.95 -25.29 5.42
N VAL A 482 20.16 -24.87 5.80
CA VAL A 482 20.42 -23.53 6.30
C VAL A 482 20.69 -22.59 5.13
N SER A 483 19.71 -21.75 4.79
CA SER A 483 19.81 -20.81 3.67
C SER A 483 20.58 -19.54 4.01
N THR A 484 20.56 -19.12 5.28
CA THR A 484 21.19 -17.87 5.73
C THR A 484 21.55 -17.94 7.21
N ILE A 485 22.63 -17.24 7.59
CA ILE A 485 23.00 -16.96 8.99
C ILE A 485 23.26 -15.47 9.19
N ASP A 486 22.93 -14.95 10.37
CA ASP A 486 23.23 -13.59 10.79
C ASP A 486 24.36 -13.55 11.85
N ALA A 487 24.69 -12.34 12.35
CA ALA A 487 25.74 -12.14 13.34
C ALA A 487 25.44 -12.82 14.68
N THR A 488 24.17 -12.93 15.07
CA THR A 488 23.78 -13.60 16.33
C THR A 488 23.94 -15.12 16.22
N ALA A 489 23.52 -15.68 15.08
CA ALA A 489 23.71 -17.10 14.81
C ALA A 489 25.21 -17.46 14.73
N MET A 490 26.01 -16.60 14.12
CA MET A 490 27.47 -16.78 14.08
C MET A 490 28.09 -16.79 15.46
N LYS A 491 27.73 -15.85 16.34
CA LYS A 491 28.18 -15.81 17.73
C LYS A 491 27.81 -17.10 18.50
N ASN A 492 26.59 -17.61 18.28
CA ASN A 492 26.15 -18.84 18.96
C ASN A 492 26.87 -20.09 18.42
N LEU A 493 27.29 -20.11 17.15
CA LEU A 493 28.17 -21.16 16.62
C LEU A 493 29.56 -21.09 17.27
N GLU A 494 30.09 -19.90 17.52
CA GLU A 494 31.37 -19.73 18.25
C GLU A 494 31.27 -20.22 19.70
N ILE A 495 30.16 -19.91 20.40
CA ILE A 495 29.91 -20.41 21.77
C ILE A 495 29.80 -21.94 21.78
N LEU A 496 29.12 -22.52 20.80
CA LEU A 496 29.02 -24.00 20.70
C LEU A 496 30.40 -24.63 20.45
N GLU A 497 31.23 -24.04 19.60
CA GLU A 497 32.59 -24.51 19.35
C GLU A 497 33.45 -24.44 20.61
N ASP A 498 33.39 -23.32 21.34
CA ASP A 498 34.12 -23.14 22.60
C ASP A 498 33.66 -24.15 23.66
N ASP A 499 32.35 -24.46 23.78
CA ASP A 499 31.83 -25.52 24.67
C ASP A 499 32.30 -26.92 24.24
N CYS A 500 32.22 -27.23 22.95
CA CYS A 500 32.75 -28.47 22.41
C CYS A 500 34.24 -28.66 22.74
N LYS A 501 35.04 -27.63 22.50
CA LYS A 501 36.48 -27.64 22.78
C LYS A 501 36.78 -27.83 24.26
N ALA A 502 36.04 -27.16 25.15
CA ALA A 502 36.17 -27.33 26.59
C ALA A 502 35.87 -28.75 27.06
N ARG A 503 35.02 -29.47 26.34
CA ARG A 503 34.67 -30.88 26.62
C ARG A 503 35.53 -31.91 25.85
N GLY A 504 36.50 -31.46 25.06
CA GLY A 504 37.31 -32.34 24.21
C GLY A 504 36.54 -32.93 23.02
N VAL A 505 35.48 -32.28 22.57
CA VAL A 505 34.66 -32.66 21.42
C VAL A 505 35.06 -31.86 20.20
N GLN A 506 35.33 -32.51 19.07
CA GLN A 506 35.59 -31.82 17.80
C GLN A 506 34.28 -31.52 17.09
N LEU A 507 34.06 -30.23 16.76
CA LEU A 507 32.97 -29.79 15.93
C LEU A 507 33.33 -29.97 14.44
N ILE A 508 32.40 -30.52 13.64
CA ILE A 508 32.51 -30.72 12.19
C ILE A 508 31.27 -30.14 11.54
N MET A 509 31.44 -29.41 10.44
CA MET A 509 30.33 -28.81 9.69
C MET A 509 30.18 -29.47 8.32
N SER A 510 28.96 -29.87 7.96
CA SER A 510 28.65 -30.52 6.70
C SER A 510 27.62 -29.72 5.87
N HIS A 511 27.76 -29.69 4.55
CA HIS A 511 26.83 -29.04 3.61
C HIS A 511 26.58 -27.57 3.91
N VAL A 512 27.60 -26.78 4.16
CA VAL A 512 27.45 -25.35 4.42
C VAL A 512 27.20 -24.61 3.12
N ASN A 513 26.01 -24.02 2.96
CA ASN A 513 25.60 -23.26 1.78
C ASN A 513 26.42 -21.98 1.58
N GLU A 514 26.29 -21.37 0.38
CA GLU A 514 27.13 -20.22 -0.05
C GLU A 514 27.04 -19.00 0.89
N GLN A 515 25.83 -18.60 1.31
CA GLN A 515 25.65 -17.43 2.17
C GLN A 515 26.19 -17.68 3.59
N PRO A 516 25.86 -18.78 4.28
CA PRO A 516 26.48 -19.15 5.55
C PRO A 516 28.00 -19.24 5.46
N MET A 517 28.55 -19.84 4.42
CA MET A 517 30.00 -19.96 4.25
C MET A 517 30.68 -18.59 4.09
N LYS A 518 30.07 -17.65 3.37
CA LYS A 518 30.59 -16.27 3.28
C LYS A 518 30.68 -15.60 4.66
N VAL A 519 29.66 -15.75 5.50
CA VAL A 519 29.63 -15.18 6.85
C VAL A 519 30.67 -15.85 7.75
N ILE A 520 30.73 -17.17 7.76
CA ILE A 520 31.69 -17.99 8.51
C ILE A 520 33.15 -17.60 8.18
N ARG A 521 33.46 -17.48 6.88
CA ARG A 521 34.81 -17.03 6.45
C ARG A 521 35.10 -15.60 6.85
N LYS A 522 34.14 -14.68 6.71
CA LYS A 522 34.28 -13.27 7.09
C LYS A 522 34.47 -13.11 8.61
N ALA A 523 33.82 -13.93 9.42
CA ALA A 523 33.99 -13.94 10.88
C ALA A 523 35.32 -14.58 11.34
N GLY A 524 36.08 -15.20 10.44
CA GLY A 524 37.32 -15.92 10.79
C GLY A 524 37.09 -17.31 11.37
N PHE A 525 35.85 -17.74 11.53
CA PHE A 525 35.49 -19.02 12.13
C PHE A 525 35.96 -20.23 11.30
N TYR A 526 36.02 -20.07 9.97
CA TYR A 526 36.56 -21.09 9.07
C TYR A 526 38.00 -21.49 9.44
N LYS A 527 38.84 -20.49 9.78
CA LYS A 527 40.21 -20.73 10.23
C LYS A 527 40.30 -21.21 11.68
N LYS A 528 39.41 -20.72 12.56
CA LYS A 528 39.34 -21.11 13.97
C LYS A 528 39.00 -22.58 14.14
N LEU A 529 38.02 -23.07 13.40
CA LEU A 529 37.56 -24.47 13.45
C LEU A 529 38.51 -25.44 12.70
N GLY A 530 39.28 -24.92 11.71
CA GLY A 530 40.11 -25.74 10.80
C GLY A 530 39.38 -26.09 9.52
N GLU A 531 40.07 -25.90 8.39
CA GLU A 531 39.48 -26.14 7.04
C GLU A 531 39.05 -27.60 6.84
N GLU A 532 39.76 -28.55 7.43
CA GLU A 532 39.52 -29.97 7.39
C GLU A 532 38.20 -30.40 8.06
N ASN A 533 37.63 -29.54 8.91
CA ASN A 533 36.37 -29.78 9.60
C ASN A 533 35.15 -29.19 8.86
N PHE A 534 35.35 -28.63 7.65
CA PHE A 534 34.28 -28.21 6.75
C PHE A 534 34.16 -29.19 5.59
N CYS A 535 33.18 -30.07 5.64
CA CYS A 535 32.97 -31.16 4.70
C CYS A 535 31.87 -30.79 3.68
N ALA A 536 32.10 -31.13 2.41
CA ALA A 536 31.12 -30.87 1.35
C ALA A 536 29.89 -31.78 1.47
N HIS A 537 30.11 -33.03 1.91
CA HIS A 537 29.07 -34.05 2.05
C HIS A 537 29.03 -34.61 3.46
N ILE A 538 27.90 -35.24 3.81
CA ILE A 538 27.76 -35.89 5.14
C ILE A 538 28.69 -37.08 5.28
N ASP A 539 28.93 -37.82 4.21
CA ASP A 539 29.83 -38.98 4.22
C ASP A 539 31.28 -38.58 4.52
N ASP A 540 31.74 -37.42 3.97
CA ASP A 540 33.04 -36.86 4.28
C ASP A 540 33.12 -36.44 5.77
N ALA A 541 32.03 -35.88 6.31
CA ALA A 541 31.96 -35.46 7.72
C ALA A 541 31.97 -36.67 8.67
N LEU A 542 31.31 -37.76 8.31
CA LEU A 542 31.33 -39.01 9.08
C LEU A 542 32.71 -39.71 9.01
N ALA A 543 33.38 -39.70 7.85
CA ALA A 543 34.74 -40.20 7.71
C ALA A 543 35.70 -39.40 8.59
N ARG A 544 35.59 -38.04 8.58
CA ARG A 544 36.38 -37.18 9.47
C ARG A 544 36.11 -37.45 10.95
N ALA A 545 34.84 -37.64 11.33
CA ALA A 545 34.47 -38.00 12.70
C ALA A 545 35.11 -39.34 13.11
N GLN A 546 35.15 -40.33 12.21
CA GLN A 546 35.77 -41.62 12.47
C GLN A 546 37.28 -41.52 12.69
N GLU A 547 37.98 -40.64 11.96
CA GLU A 547 39.40 -40.35 12.18
C GLU A 547 39.65 -39.81 13.62
N ILE A 548 38.82 -38.84 14.03
CA ILE A 548 38.93 -38.20 15.36
C ILE A 548 38.63 -39.18 16.48
N VAL A 549 37.66 -40.07 16.30
CA VAL A 549 37.29 -41.08 17.32
C VAL A 549 38.38 -42.14 17.48
N LYS A 550 39.12 -42.47 16.40
CA LYS A 550 40.22 -43.43 16.43
C LYS A 550 41.52 -42.87 17.00
N ALA A 551 41.71 -41.52 16.87
CA ALA A 551 42.83 -40.82 17.49
C ALA A 551 42.59 -40.57 18.98
#